data_7c806395a71c7cfd9a1fc391c567a6db
#
_entry.id   7c806395a71c7cfd9a1fc391c567a6db
#
_cell.length_a   1.000
_cell.length_b   1.000
_cell.length_c   1.000
_cell.angle_alpha   90.00
_cell.angle_beta   90.00
_cell.angle_gamma   90.00
#
_symmetry.space_group_name_H-M   'P 1'
#
loop_
_entity.id
_entity.type
_entity.pdbx_description
1 polymer ?
#
loop_
_entity_poly.entity_id
_entity_poly.type
_entity_poly.pdbx_seq_one_letter_code
_entity_poly.pdbx_strand_id
1 'polypeptide(L)'
;MNKTKRKIFETSLKLFSEKGYDATSIEEITSVVGIAKGTLYYHFSSKEEILYFLVEEGMNLLKNSIEIKTKNFKSSVDKIKAAVLIQIKSIVKYENLITLVIGQIWGNEERNLKCREYIYEYIRILENIIKEGIEKGEIIEGKPEVLASGLFGFTCSGLLYKLKTGKELDIQETYKEFSNYIVNGLKKS
;
A
#
# COMPACT_ATOMS: atom_id res chain seq x y z
N MET A 1 18.08 5.14 7.77
CA MET A 1 18.56 4.99 6.37
C MET A 1 19.61 6.05 6.09
N ASN A 2 20.80 5.70 5.54
CA ASN A 2 21.82 6.67 5.18
C ASN A 2 21.46 7.45 3.91
N LYS A 3 22.17 8.59 3.64
CA LYS A 3 21.88 9.51 2.53
C LYS A 3 21.92 8.82 1.14
N THR A 4 22.89 7.93 0.92
CA THR A 4 23.04 7.22 -0.36
C THR A 4 21.89 6.23 -0.57
N LYS A 5 21.59 5.39 0.44
CA LYS A 5 20.48 4.43 0.37
C LYS A 5 19.15 5.14 0.14
N ARG A 6 18.94 6.31 0.73
CA ARG A 6 17.76 7.15 0.50
C ARG A 6 17.66 7.65 -0.94
N LYS A 7 18.76 8.13 -1.53
CA LYS A 7 18.78 8.56 -2.94
C LYS A 7 18.48 7.40 -3.89
N ILE A 8 19.06 6.21 -3.63
CA ILE A 8 18.75 5.00 -4.41
C ILE A 8 17.27 4.68 -4.31
N PHE A 9 16.69 4.70 -3.10
CA PHE A 9 15.27 4.47 -2.86
C PHE A 9 14.39 5.43 -3.67
N GLU A 10 14.59 6.75 -3.51
CA GLU A 10 13.78 7.78 -4.17
C GLU A 10 13.89 7.70 -5.71
N THR A 11 15.10 7.48 -6.23
CA THR A 11 15.35 7.35 -7.68
C THR A 11 14.72 6.07 -8.23
N SER A 12 14.93 4.94 -7.57
CA SER A 12 14.37 3.66 -8.02
C SER A 12 12.84 3.67 -7.97
N LEU A 13 12.25 4.25 -6.93
CA LEU A 13 10.80 4.43 -6.83
C LEU A 13 10.26 5.20 -8.02
N LYS A 14 10.89 6.33 -8.36
CA LYS A 14 10.50 7.16 -9.50
C LYS A 14 10.61 6.38 -10.81
N LEU A 15 11.77 5.78 -11.09
CA LEU A 15 12.00 5.06 -12.35
C LEU A 15 11.07 3.85 -12.50
N PHE A 16 10.89 3.06 -11.45
CA PHE A 16 9.99 1.90 -11.49
C PHE A 16 8.53 2.29 -11.67
N SER A 17 8.07 3.41 -11.09
CA SER A 17 6.70 3.86 -11.25
C SER A 17 6.42 4.49 -12.62
N GLU A 18 7.40 5.18 -13.22
CA GLU A 18 7.24 5.87 -14.51
C GLU A 18 7.47 4.94 -15.71
N LYS A 19 8.48 4.08 -15.66
CA LYS A 19 8.91 3.23 -16.79
C LYS A 19 8.56 1.75 -16.60
N GLY A 20 8.20 1.36 -15.39
CA GLY A 20 8.04 -0.04 -15.00
C GLY A 20 9.34 -0.65 -14.48
N TYR A 21 9.18 -1.71 -13.67
CA TYR A 21 10.30 -2.43 -13.09
C TYR A 21 11.21 -3.06 -14.16
N ASP A 22 10.63 -3.76 -15.14
CA ASP A 22 11.39 -4.53 -16.13
C ASP A 22 12.21 -3.63 -17.06
N ALA A 23 11.67 -2.47 -17.46
CA ALA A 23 12.32 -1.52 -18.34
C ALA A 23 13.41 -0.67 -17.66
N THR A 24 13.52 -0.70 -16.34
CA THR A 24 14.53 0.05 -15.58
C THR A 24 15.77 -0.81 -15.34
N SER A 25 16.97 -0.28 -15.64
CA SER A 25 18.25 -0.96 -15.39
C SER A 25 18.98 -0.42 -14.15
N ILE A 26 19.89 -1.23 -13.59
CA ILE A 26 20.80 -0.79 -12.52
C ILE A 26 21.69 0.37 -12.98
N GLU A 27 22.14 0.33 -14.25
CA GLU A 27 22.93 1.37 -14.87
C GLU A 27 22.21 2.71 -14.88
N GLU A 28 20.94 2.68 -15.22
CA GLU A 28 20.10 3.88 -15.23
C GLU A 28 19.93 4.45 -13.81
N ILE A 29 19.64 3.58 -12.83
CA ILE A 29 19.53 4.01 -11.43
C ILE A 29 20.82 4.65 -10.96
N THR A 30 21.96 4.00 -11.17
CA THR A 30 23.27 4.52 -10.73
C THR A 30 23.67 5.81 -11.42
N SER A 31 23.36 5.94 -12.71
CA SER A 31 23.60 7.16 -13.49
C SER A 31 22.81 8.35 -12.95
N VAL A 32 21.51 8.14 -12.67
CA VAL A 32 20.64 9.21 -12.14
C VAL A 32 21.02 9.60 -10.70
N VAL A 33 21.39 8.61 -9.87
CA VAL A 33 21.85 8.87 -8.49
C VAL A 33 23.23 9.53 -8.47
N GLY A 34 24.05 9.32 -9.50
CA GLY A 34 25.44 9.80 -9.59
C GLY A 34 26.41 8.97 -8.74
N ILE A 35 26.26 7.64 -8.76
CA ILE A 35 27.13 6.71 -7.99
C ILE A 35 27.68 5.59 -8.89
N ALA A 36 28.77 4.96 -8.46
CA ALA A 36 29.28 3.76 -9.12
C ALA A 36 28.37 2.55 -8.83
N LYS A 37 28.30 1.58 -9.77
CA LYS A 37 27.58 0.31 -9.57
C LYS A 37 27.97 -0.41 -8.27
N GLY A 38 29.26 -0.45 -7.94
CA GLY A 38 29.75 -1.04 -6.70
C GLY A 38 29.15 -0.41 -5.44
N THR A 39 28.88 0.91 -5.47
CA THR A 39 28.22 1.60 -4.37
C THR A 39 26.75 1.18 -4.23
N LEU A 40 26.04 0.96 -5.35
CA LEU A 40 24.67 0.43 -5.31
C LEU A 40 24.67 -0.98 -4.73
N TYR A 41 25.55 -1.87 -5.23
CA TYR A 41 25.62 -3.26 -4.76
C TYR A 41 26.09 -3.42 -3.31
N TYR A 42 26.77 -2.41 -2.76
CA TYR A 42 27.03 -2.35 -1.32
C TYR A 42 25.74 -2.19 -0.49
N HIS A 43 24.71 -1.56 -1.06
CA HIS A 43 23.45 -1.32 -0.38
C HIS A 43 22.35 -2.34 -0.70
N PHE A 44 22.36 -2.88 -1.91
CA PHE A 44 21.35 -3.81 -2.42
C PHE A 44 22.01 -4.84 -3.33
N SER A 45 21.84 -6.12 -3.05
CA SER A 45 22.49 -7.22 -3.79
C SER A 45 21.94 -7.39 -5.22
N SER A 46 20.72 -6.92 -5.48
CA SER A 46 20.06 -7.04 -6.78
C SER A 46 19.01 -5.94 -7.01
N LYS A 47 18.49 -5.87 -8.24
CA LYS A 47 17.36 -4.99 -8.58
C LYS A 47 16.09 -5.42 -7.86
N GLU A 48 15.89 -6.73 -7.69
CA GLU A 48 14.79 -7.32 -6.92
C GLU A 48 14.83 -6.89 -5.47
N GLU A 49 16.00 -6.86 -4.82
CA GLU A 49 16.12 -6.41 -3.44
C GLU A 49 15.72 -4.94 -3.28
N ILE A 50 16.02 -4.10 -4.26
CA ILE A 50 15.53 -2.70 -4.27
C ILE A 50 14.00 -2.68 -4.33
N LEU A 51 13.39 -3.48 -5.20
CA LEU A 51 11.93 -3.58 -5.33
C LEU A 51 11.29 -4.04 -4.02
N TYR A 52 11.81 -5.12 -3.42
CA TYR A 52 11.30 -5.65 -2.15
C TYR A 52 11.37 -4.60 -1.04
N PHE A 53 12.49 -3.90 -0.96
CA PHE A 53 12.66 -2.82 0.01
C PHE A 53 11.66 -1.69 -0.20
N LEU A 54 11.38 -1.29 -1.45
CA LEU A 54 10.36 -0.28 -1.77
C LEU A 54 8.95 -0.72 -1.35
N VAL A 55 8.58 -1.96 -1.67
CA VAL A 55 7.26 -2.51 -1.33
C VAL A 55 7.12 -2.67 0.18
N GLU A 56 8.12 -3.22 0.85
CA GLU A 56 8.15 -3.40 2.30
C GLU A 56 8.01 -2.08 3.06
N GLU A 57 8.80 -1.07 2.68
CA GLU A 57 8.71 0.27 3.29
C GLU A 57 7.33 0.90 3.08
N GLY A 58 6.75 0.75 1.88
CA GLY A 58 5.40 1.22 1.60
C GLY A 58 4.34 0.54 2.47
N MET A 59 4.39 -0.76 2.59
CA MET A 59 3.47 -1.51 3.44
C MET A 59 3.67 -1.19 4.93
N ASN A 60 4.92 -1.01 5.37
CA ASN A 60 5.22 -0.62 6.75
C ASN A 60 4.68 0.78 7.09
N LEU A 61 4.73 1.74 6.15
CA LEU A 61 4.11 3.05 6.35
C LEU A 61 2.60 2.94 6.60
N LEU A 62 1.89 2.10 5.83
CA LEU A 62 0.46 1.85 6.04
C LEU A 62 0.20 1.15 7.36
N LYS A 63 0.90 0.05 7.67
CA LYS A 63 0.77 -0.72 8.91
C LYS A 63 0.95 0.18 10.13
N ASN A 64 2.08 0.88 10.21
CA ASN A 64 2.39 1.79 11.32
C ASN A 64 1.36 2.92 11.46
N SER A 65 0.89 3.47 10.35
CA SER A 65 -0.12 4.53 10.37
C SER A 65 -1.45 4.06 10.96
N ILE A 66 -1.88 2.84 10.63
CA ILE A 66 -3.09 2.25 11.20
C ILE A 66 -2.89 1.97 12.69
N GLU A 67 -1.83 1.28 13.07
CA GLU A 67 -1.55 0.93 14.48
C GLU A 67 -1.54 2.16 15.38
N ILE A 68 -0.82 3.22 14.97
CA ILE A 68 -0.73 4.46 15.73
C ILE A 68 -2.11 5.14 15.83
N LYS A 69 -2.84 5.24 14.72
CA LYS A 69 -4.11 5.97 14.67
C LYS A 69 -5.26 5.24 15.36
N THR A 70 -5.24 3.91 15.36
CA THR A 70 -6.33 3.10 15.92
C THR A 70 -6.07 2.61 17.34
N LYS A 71 -4.88 2.83 17.89
CA LYS A 71 -4.45 2.34 19.21
C LYS A 71 -5.47 2.59 20.32
N ASN A 72 -6.11 3.76 20.32
CA ASN A 72 -7.05 4.17 21.36
C ASN A 72 -8.53 3.99 20.97
N PHE A 73 -8.81 3.45 19.78
CA PHE A 73 -10.18 3.23 19.35
C PHE A 73 -10.72 1.93 19.96
N LYS A 74 -11.88 2.01 20.58
CA LYS A 74 -12.59 0.85 21.15
C LYS A 74 -13.44 0.13 20.10
N SER A 75 -14.05 0.88 19.19
CA SER A 75 -14.91 0.35 18.14
C SER A 75 -14.09 -0.12 16.93
N SER A 76 -14.37 -1.35 16.48
CA SER A 76 -13.78 -1.90 15.26
C SER A 76 -14.26 -1.16 14.01
N VAL A 77 -15.49 -0.63 14.02
CA VAL A 77 -16.02 0.22 12.92
C VAL A 77 -15.18 1.50 12.80
N ASP A 78 -14.82 2.14 13.91
CA ASP A 78 -14.01 3.36 13.89
C ASP A 78 -12.57 3.06 13.46
N LYS A 79 -12.02 1.89 13.84
CA LYS A 79 -10.71 1.41 13.33
C LYS A 79 -10.73 1.23 11.82
N ILE A 80 -11.80 0.64 11.26
CA ILE A 80 -11.97 0.48 9.80
C ILE A 80 -12.08 1.84 9.10
N LYS A 81 -12.87 2.77 9.64
CA LYS A 81 -12.97 4.14 9.10
C LYS A 81 -11.62 4.84 9.05
N ALA A 82 -10.82 4.71 10.11
CA ALA A 82 -9.47 5.26 10.15
C ALA A 82 -8.56 4.59 9.11
N ALA A 83 -8.63 3.27 8.95
CA ALA A 83 -7.85 2.52 7.96
C ALA A 83 -8.20 2.98 6.53
N VAL A 84 -9.48 3.10 6.19
CA VAL A 84 -9.94 3.61 4.89
C VAL A 84 -9.41 5.03 4.63
N LEU A 85 -9.51 5.93 5.61
CA LEU A 85 -8.98 7.30 5.48
C LEU A 85 -7.46 7.32 5.26
N ILE A 86 -6.72 6.46 5.97
CA ILE A 86 -5.26 6.34 5.81
C ILE A 86 -4.93 5.84 4.40
N GLN A 87 -5.64 4.83 3.89
CA GLN A 87 -5.45 4.30 2.54
C GLN A 87 -5.70 5.39 1.48
N ILE A 88 -6.81 6.13 1.55
CA ILE A 88 -7.13 7.22 0.61
C ILE A 88 -6.05 8.31 0.65
N LYS A 89 -5.64 8.76 1.84
CA LYS A 89 -4.54 9.72 2.00
C LYS A 89 -3.22 9.23 1.42
N SER A 90 -2.95 7.93 1.55
CA SER A 90 -1.73 7.32 1.02
C SER A 90 -1.72 7.30 -0.50
N ILE A 91 -2.86 7.03 -1.14
CA ILE A 91 -3.00 7.11 -2.61
C ILE A 91 -2.65 8.51 -3.11
N VAL A 92 -3.17 9.55 -2.45
CA VAL A 92 -2.91 10.93 -2.86
C VAL A 92 -1.45 11.33 -2.60
N LYS A 93 -0.90 10.95 -1.45
CA LYS A 93 0.43 11.41 -1.02
C LYS A 93 1.59 10.60 -1.61
N TYR A 94 1.39 9.30 -1.83
CA TYR A 94 2.43 8.35 -2.21
C TYR A 94 2.09 7.61 -3.50
N GLU A 95 1.54 8.32 -4.50
CA GLU A 95 1.03 7.76 -5.75
C GLU A 95 2.02 6.79 -6.42
N ASN A 96 3.27 7.22 -6.60
CA ASN A 96 4.31 6.41 -7.24
C ASN A 96 4.55 5.08 -6.50
N LEU A 97 4.56 5.13 -5.16
CA LEU A 97 4.76 3.94 -4.33
C LEU A 97 3.55 2.99 -4.42
N ILE A 98 2.35 3.54 -4.35
CA ILE A 98 1.12 2.74 -4.47
C ILE A 98 0.99 2.13 -5.87
N THR A 99 1.32 2.88 -6.92
CA THR A 99 1.34 2.38 -8.30
C THR A 99 2.34 1.22 -8.45
N LEU A 100 3.53 1.36 -7.88
CA LEU A 100 4.53 0.29 -7.88
C LEU A 100 4.00 -0.96 -7.15
N VAL A 101 3.46 -0.79 -5.94
CA VAL A 101 2.93 -1.89 -5.12
C VAL A 101 1.80 -2.63 -5.83
N ILE A 102 0.82 -1.89 -6.37
CA ILE A 102 -0.32 -2.49 -7.09
C ILE A 102 0.16 -3.21 -8.35
N GLY A 103 1.15 -2.68 -9.06
CA GLY A 103 1.75 -3.32 -10.22
C GLY A 103 2.37 -4.69 -9.93
N GLN A 104 2.73 -4.98 -8.66
CA GLN A 104 3.27 -6.27 -8.25
C GLN A 104 2.20 -7.30 -7.82
N ILE A 105 0.93 -6.92 -7.74
CA ILE A 105 -0.15 -7.85 -7.34
C ILE A 105 -0.33 -8.95 -8.38
N TRP A 106 -0.18 -8.61 -9.66
CA TRP A 106 -0.42 -9.48 -10.80
C TRP A 106 0.89 -10.09 -11.29
N GLY A 107 0.83 -11.33 -11.77
CA GLY A 107 1.98 -12.08 -12.28
C GLY A 107 2.34 -13.25 -11.37
N ASN A 108 3.13 -14.19 -11.94
CA ASN A 108 3.48 -15.44 -11.28
C ASN A 108 4.99 -15.60 -11.08
N GLU A 109 5.77 -14.54 -11.30
CA GLU A 109 7.20 -14.57 -11.04
C GLU A 109 7.47 -14.55 -9.53
N GLU A 110 8.60 -15.08 -9.10
CA GLU A 110 9.01 -15.14 -7.69
C GLU A 110 8.92 -13.76 -7.02
N ARG A 111 9.33 -12.70 -7.73
CA ARG A 111 9.25 -11.33 -7.22
C ARG A 111 7.80 -10.91 -6.90
N ASN A 112 6.82 -11.30 -7.74
CA ASN A 112 5.41 -10.98 -7.50
C ASN A 112 4.88 -11.73 -6.28
N LEU A 113 5.27 -13.01 -6.12
CA LEU A 113 4.92 -13.82 -4.96
C LEU A 113 5.44 -13.15 -3.68
N LYS A 114 6.70 -12.74 -3.68
CA LYS A 114 7.34 -12.07 -2.55
C LYS A 114 6.68 -10.72 -2.21
N CYS A 115 6.40 -9.90 -3.21
CA CYS A 115 5.71 -8.63 -3.00
C CYS A 115 4.30 -8.83 -2.43
N ARG A 116 3.58 -9.87 -2.89
CA ARG A 116 2.26 -10.22 -2.33
C ARG A 116 2.32 -10.58 -0.85
N GLU A 117 3.39 -11.21 -0.35
CA GLU A 117 3.54 -11.50 1.08
C GLU A 117 3.44 -10.22 1.93
N TYR A 118 4.15 -9.14 1.55
CA TYR A 118 4.08 -7.85 2.25
C TYR A 118 2.68 -7.23 2.21
N ILE A 119 1.98 -7.37 1.07
CA ILE A 119 0.60 -6.88 0.91
C ILE A 119 -0.35 -7.68 1.81
N TYR A 120 -0.21 -9.00 1.85
CA TYR A 120 -1.03 -9.87 2.70
C TYR A 120 -0.80 -9.62 4.19
N GLU A 121 0.42 -9.28 4.62
CA GLU A 121 0.66 -8.86 6.00
C GLU A 121 -0.17 -7.63 6.39
N TYR A 122 -0.30 -6.68 5.47
CA TYR A 122 -1.15 -5.51 5.69
C TYR A 122 -2.64 -5.90 5.72
N ILE A 123 -3.10 -6.74 4.78
CA ILE A 123 -4.49 -7.20 4.75
C ILE A 123 -4.86 -7.94 6.04
N ARG A 124 -3.94 -8.71 6.63
CA ARG A 124 -4.16 -9.37 7.94
C ARG A 124 -4.44 -8.39 9.08
N ILE A 125 -3.91 -7.17 9.04
CA ILE A 125 -4.26 -6.15 10.05
C ILE A 125 -5.75 -5.78 9.92
N LEU A 126 -6.24 -5.57 8.69
CA LEU A 126 -7.65 -5.30 8.44
C LEU A 126 -8.53 -6.49 8.84
N GLU A 127 -8.09 -7.71 8.51
CA GLU A 127 -8.76 -8.96 8.88
C GLU A 127 -8.94 -9.08 10.40
N ASN A 128 -7.88 -8.82 11.18
CA ASN A 128 -7.95 -8.86 12.64
C ASN A 128 -8.93 -7.82 13.21
N ILE A 129 -8.96 -6.60 12.64
CA ILE A 129 -9.92 -5.56 13.05
C ILE A 129 -11.36 -6.00 12.75
N ILE A 130 -11.59 -6.60 11.57
CA ILE A 130 -12.92 -7.10 11.17
C ILE A 130 -13.33 -8.26 12.05
N LYS A 131 -12.44 -9.22 12.30
CA LYS A 131 -12.69 -10.36 13.19
C LYS A 131 -13.10 -9.89 14.59
N GLU A 132 -12.34 -8.97 15.17
CA GLU A 132 -12.68 -8.33 16.46
C GLU A 132 -14.09 -7.69 16.42
N GLY A 133 -14.44 -7.03 15.32
CA GLY A 133 -15.74 -6.38 15.15
C GLY A 133 -16.89 -7.36 15.01
N ILE A 134 -16.69 -8.49 14.34
CA ILE A 134 -17.69 -9.58 14.25
C ILE A 134 -17.91 -10.20 15.64
N GLU A 135 -16.83 -10.51 16.36
CA GLU A 135 -16.88 -11.08 17.72
C GLU A 135 -17.60 -10.15 18.71
N LYS A 136 -17.47 -8.82 18.54
CA LYS A 136 -18.17 -7.81 19.35
C LYS A 136 -19.61 -7.52 18.87
N GLY A 137 -20.03 -8.08 17.74
CA GLY A 137 -21.31 -7.78 17.15
C GLY A 137 -21.45 -6.37 16.55
N GLU A 138 -20.33 -5.69 16.27
CA GLU A 138 -20.30 -4.37 15.63
C GLU A 138 -20.33 -4.47 14.09
N ILE A 139 -19.86 -5.59 13.55
CA ILE A 139 -19.76 -5.88 12.12
C ILE A 139 -20.64 -7.08 11.79
N ILE A 140 -21.21 -7.10 10.60
CA ILE A 140 -22.02 -8.21 10.09
C ILE A 140 -21.22 -9.51 10.06
N GLU A 141 -21.90 -10.63 10.22
CA GLU A 141 -21.26 -11.95 10.04
C GLU A 141 -20.76 -12.13 8.61
N GLY A 142 -19.59 -12.71 8.47
CA GLY A 142 -18.94 -12.96 7.19
C GLY A 142 -17.54 -13.53 7.38
N LYS A 143 -16.85 -13.75 6.26
CA LYS A 143 -15.45 -14.19 6.25
C LYS A 143 -14.52 -12.98 6.39
N PRO A 144 -13.80 -12.81 7.51
CA PRO A 144 -12.96 -11.62 7.74
C PRO A 144 -11.92 -11.41 6.63
N GLU A 145 -11.33 -12.49 6.12
CA GLU A 145 -10.34 -12.46 5.05
C GLU A 145 -10.90 -11.92 3.73
N VAL A 146 -12.15 -12.22 3.40
CA VAL A 146 -12.84 -11.74 2.20
C VAL A 146 -13.19 -10.25 2.35
N LEU A 147 -13.73 -9.88 3.50
CA LEU A 147 -14.09 -8.49 3.79
C LEU A 147 -12.85 -7.58 3.82
N ALA A 148 -11.75 -8.04 4.41
CA ALA A 148 -10.47 -7.32 4.45
C ALA A 148 -9.88 -7.12 3.05
N SER A 149 -9.89 -8.18 2.24
CA SER A 149 -9.44 -8.11 0.84
C SER A 149 -10.32 -7.17 0.02
N GLY A 150 -11.63 -7.15 0.24
CA GLY A 150 -12.56 -6.21 -0.37
C GLY A 150 -12.23 -4.76 -0.01
N LEU A 151 -12.00 -4.45 1.28
CA LEU A 151 -11.61 -3.12 1.73
C LEU A 151 -10.30 -2.64 1.08
N PHE A 152 -9.31 -3.51 0.97
CA PHE A 152 -8.07 -3.21 0.27
C PHE A 152 -8.31 -2.98 -1.23
N GLY A 153 -9.09 -3.85 -1.88
CA GLY A 153 -9.44 -3.76 -3.30
C GLY A 153 -10.15 -2.47 -3.68
N PHE A 154 -11.05 -1.98 -2.83
CA PHE A 154 -11.73 -0.70 -3.04
C PHE A 154 -10.76 0.49 -3.11
N THR A 155 -9.77 0.52 -2.23
CA THR A 155 -8.76 1.57 -2.25
C THR A 155 -7.86 1.47 -3.49
N CYS A 156 -7.52 0.26 -3.93
CA CYS A 156 -6.82 0.06 -5.20
C CYS A 156 -7.64 0.56 -6.40
N SER A 157 -8.97 0.36 -6.41
CA SER A 157 -9.83 0.85 -7.48
C SER A 157 -9.89 2.39 -7.56
N GLY A 158 -9.77 3.08 -6.44
CA GLY A 158 -9.66 4.53 -6.38
C GLY A 158 -8.43 5.06 -7.12
N LEU A 159 -7.28 4.38 -6.98
CA LEU A 159 -6.08 4.72 -7.75
C LEU A 159 -6.29 4.50 -9.27
N LEU A 160 -6.91 3.38 -9.66
CA LEU A 160 -7.22 3.12 -11.07
C LEU A 160 -8.10 4.21 -11.68
N TYR A 161 -9.10 4.70 -10.92
CA TYR A 161 -9.93 5.81 -11.35
C TYR A 161 -9.12 7.09 -11.56
N LYS A 162 -8.24 7.44 -10.61
CA LYS A 162 -7.34 8.60 -10.72
C LYS A 162 -6.44 8.48 -11.94
N LEU A 163 -5.76 7.34 -12.12
CA LEU A 163 -4.86 7.09 -13.24
C LEU A 163 -5.59 7.19 -14.59
N LYS A 164 -6.83 6.69 -14.68
CA LYS A 164 -7.63 6.74 -15.91
C LYS A 164 -8.11 8.15 -16.24
N THR A 165 -8.53 8.91 -15.24
CA THR A 165 -9.21 10.20 -15.46
C THR A 165 -8.26 11.40 -15.40
N GLY A 166 -7.07 11.24 -14.83
CA GLY A 166 -6.15 12.34 -14.50
C GLY A 166 -6.69 13.32 -13.46
N LYS A 167 -7.85 13.01 -12.84
CA LYS A 167 -8.45 13.87 -11.81
C LYS A 167 -7.85 13.58 -10.46
N GLU A 168 -7.53 14.64 -9.71
CA GLU A 168 -7.15 14.49 -8.31
C GLU A 168 -8.32 13.93 -7.49
N LEU A 169 -7.99 13.04 -6.54
CA LEU A 169 -8.98 12.54 -5.59
C LEU A 169 -9.19 13.56 -4.49
N ASP A 170 -10.43 14.07 -4.36
CA ASP A 170 -10.81 14.78 -3.15
C ASP A 170 -10.91 13.80 -1.99
N ILE A 171 -10.02 13.97 -1.00
CA ILE A 171 -9.91 13.05 0.14
C ILE A 171 -11.21 13.03 0.96
N GLN A 172 -11.85 14.19 1.15
CA GLN A 172 -13.05 14.31 1.99
C GLN A 172 -14.26 13.68 1.30
N GLU A 173 -14.44 13.99 0.03
CA GLU A 173 -15.54 13.44 -0.78
C GLU A 173 -15.37 11.93 -0.92
N THR A 174 -14.17 11.46 -1.34
CA THR A 174 -13.86 10.04 -1.50
C THR A 174 -14.08 9.27 -0.19
N TYR A 175 -13.61 9.81 0.93
CA TYR A 175 -13.81 9.19 2.23
C TYR A 175 -15.27 9.11 2.63
N LYS A 176 -16.06 10.17 2.38
CA LYS A 176 -17.50 10.21 2.65
C LYS A 176 -18.23 9.11 1.87
N GLU A 177 -17.96 9.00 0.56
CA GLU A 177 -18.57 7.99 -0.30
C GLU A 177 -18.19 6.57 0.17
N PHE A 178 -16.92 6.30 0.42
CA PHE A 178 -16.47 5.00 0.93
C PHE A 178 -17.07 4.66 2.30
N SER A 179 -17.16 5.63 3.21
CA SER A 179 -17.76 5.42 4.53
C SER A 179 -19.26 5.12 4.42
N ASN A 180 -19.98 5.81 3.53
CA ASN A 180 -21.40 5.62 3.35
C ASN A 180 -21.74 4.26 2.74
N TYR A 181 -21.05 3.85 1.69
CA TYR A 181 -21.42 2.63 0.95
C TYR A 181 -20.73 1.36 1.47
N ILE A 182 -19.51 1.46 1.98
CA ILE A 182 -18.74 0.29 2.38
C ILE A 182 -18.77 0.11 3.88
N VAL A 183 -18.33 1.12 4.64
CA VAL A 183 -18.20 0.96 6.09
C VAL A 183 -19.56 0.83 6.77
N ASN A 184 -20.56 1.62 6.34
CA ASN A 184 -21.90 1.47 6.87
C ASN A 184 -22.58 0.16 6.42
N GLY A 185 -22.23 -0.37 5.22
CA GLY A 185 -22.68 -1.68 4.77
C GLY A 185 -22.11 -2.85 5.57
N LEU A 186 -20.96 -2.67 6.21
CA LEU A 186 -20.35 -3.66 7.12
C LEU A 186 -20.90 -3.58 8.55
N LYS A 187 -21.49 -2.45 8.93
CA LYS A 187 -21.99 -2.25 10.29
C LYS A 187 -23.25 -3.10 10.53
N LYS A 188 -23.27 -3.80 11.65
CA LYS A 188 -24.48 -4.51 12.10
C LYS A 188 -25.53 -3.47 12.55
N SER A 189 -26.75 -3.61 12.08
CA SER A 189 -27.91 -2.78 12.44
C SER A 189 -28.30 -2.98 13.91
#